data_01871683eb2a5958ccfaa3104a58c214
#
_entry.id   01871683eb2a5958ccfaa3104a58c214
#
_cell.length_a   1.000
_cell.length_b   1.000
_cell.length_c   1.000
_cell.angle_alpha   90.00
_cell.angle_beta   90.00
_cell.angle_gamma   90.00
#
_symmetry.space_group_name_H-M   'P 1'
#
loop_
_entity.id
_entity.type
_entity.pdbx_description
1 polymer ?
#
loop_
_entity_poly.entity_id
_entity_poly.type
_entity_poly.pdbx_seq_one_letter_code
_entity_poly.pdbx_strand_id
1 'polypeptide(L)'
;TCVKEIIEAMPDVDILVTPGGGGGLLSGTCLGAHYFKPGLKVYAGEPEGAADAVLSIQSGKVEKAPFVNTIADGLLTTLSERTLEIIQAHVSDILLVSEDEIKAALRLVYERMKIIIEPSCAVPLAAVLKNADLFKRCF
;
A
#
# COMPACT_ATOMS: atom_id res chain seq x y z
N THR A 1 13.62 -5.42 -5.37
CA THR A 1 14.70 -5.57 -4.36
C THR A 1 14.14 -5.50 -2.96
N CYS A 2 13.34 -4.47 -2.61
CA CYS A 2 12.78 -4.29 -1.27
C CYS A 2 12.11 -5.57 -0.73
N VAL A 3 11.17 -6.16 -1.46
CA VAL A 3 10.48 -7.38 -1.04
C VAL A 3 11.44 -8.58 -0.87
N LYS A 4 12.46 -8.71 -1.71
CA LYS A 4 13.46 -9.77 -1.59
C LYS A 4 14.23 -9.64 -0.27
N GLU A 5 14.69 -8.45 0.06
CA GLU A 5 15.40 -8.17 1.31
C GLU A 5 14.51 -8.42 2.54
N ILE A 6 13.22 -8.08 2.47
CA ILE A 6 12.25 -8.38 3.53
C ILE A 6 12.11 -9.89 3.72
N ILE A 7 11.93 -10.65 2.63
CA ILE A 7 11.79 -12.13 2.70
C ILE A 7 13.07 -12.78 3.26
N GLU A 8 14.24 -12.27 2.88
CA GLU A 8 15.52 -12.77 3.41
C GLU A 8 15.68 -12.49 4.91
N ALA A 9 15.23 -11.30 5.38
CA ALA A 9 15.30 -10.90 6.78
C ALA A 9 14.19 -11.52 7.64
N MET A 10 13.02 -11.77 7.05
CA MET A 10 11.82 -12.29 7.72
C MET A 10 11.20 -13.41 6.87
N PRO A 11 11.77 -14.63 6.89
CA PRO A 11 11.29 -15.74 6.04
C PRO A 11 9.84 -16.14 6.30
N ASP A 12 9.33 -15.89 7.49
CA ASP A 12 7.97 -16.24 7.92
C ASP A 12 6.92 -15.14 7.64
N VAL A 13 7.31 -14.06 6.92
CA VAL A 13 6.36 -13.00 6.57
C VAL A 13 5.25 -13.53 5.65
N ASP A 14 3.98 -13.34 6.02
CA ASP A 14 2.82 -13.81 5.26
C ASP A 14 2.09 -12.69 4.53
N ILE A 15 2.25 -11.47 4.99
CA ILE A 15 1.57 -10.30 4.45
C ILE A 15 2.55 -9.13 4.35
N LEU A 16 2.48 -8.41 3.22
CA LEU A 16 3.09 -7.10 3.05
C LEU A 16 2.03 -6.06 2.72
N VAL A 17 2.17 -4.88 3.31
CA VAL A 17 1.32 -3.73 2.97
C VAL A 17 2.21 -2.60 2.49
N THR A 18 1.96 -2.08 1.29
CA THR A 18 2.74 -1.01 0.67
C THR A 18 1.87 0.20 0.37
N PRO A 19 2.44 1.41 0.23
CA PRO A 19 1.67 2.53 -0.30
C PRO A 19 1.34 2.31 -1.79
N GLY A 20 0.17 2.80 -2.23
CA GLY A 20 -0.30 2.79 -3.62
C GLY A 20 0.50 3.75 -4.50
N GLY A 21 -0.04 4.89 -4.86
CA GLY A 21 0.58 5.89 -5.74
C GLY A 21 0.74 5.40 -7.18
N GLY A 22 1.80 5.79 -7.89
CA GLY A 22 2.04 5.42 -9.30
C GLY A 22 2.26 3.93 -9.58
N GLY A 23 2.18 3.10 -8.54
CA GLY A 23 2.19 1.63 -8.63
C GLY A 23 3.59 1.01 -8.80
N GLY A 24 4.66 1.78 -8.90
CA GLY A 24 6.00 1.25 -9.11
C GLY A 24 6.48 0.34 -7.97
N LEU A 25 6.37 0.82 -6.72
CA LEU A 25 6.71 0.03 -5.53
C LEU A 25 5.76 -1.15 -5.36
N LEU A 26 4.46 -0.93 -5.49
CA LEU A 26 3.43 -1.95 -5.32
C LEU A 26 3.57 -3.06 -6.36
N SER A 27 3.67 -2.74 -7.65
CA SER A 27 3.85 -3.74 -8.72
C SER A 27 5.17 -4.50 -8.57
N GLY A 28 6.25 -3.82 -8.20
CA GLY A 28 7.53 -4.47 -7.91
C GLY A 28 7.47 -5.41 -6.71
N THR A 29 6.72 -5.04 -5.67
CA THR A 29 6.47 -5.89 -4.50
C THR A 29 5.61 -7.11 -4.88
N CYS A 30 4.55 -6.91 -5.65
CA CYS A 30 3.70 -8.00 -6.14
C CYS A 30 4.50 -9.04 -6.95
N LEU A 31 5.28 -8.58 -7.93
CA LEU A 31 6.13 -9.47 -8.72
C LEU A 31 7.17 -10.19 -7.86
N GLY A 32 7.84 -9.48 -6.97
CA GLY A 32 8.83 -10.08 -6.09
C GLY A 32 8.21 -11.09 -5.12
N ALA A 33 7.03 -10.81 -4.56
CA ALA A 33 6.28 -11.76 -3.75
C ALA A 33 5.94 -13.03 -4.56
N HIS A 34 5.41 -12.85 -5.76
CA HIS A 34 5.06 -13.95 -6.65
C HIS A 34 6.26 -14.87 -6.96
N TYR A 35 7.45 -14.29 -7.24
CA TYR A 35 8.62 -15.07 -7.63
C TYR A 35 9.42 -15.64 -6.45
N PHE A 36 9.59 -14.86 -5.36
CA PHE A 36 10.47 -15.26 -4.26
C PHE A 36 9.75 -15.98 -3.12
N LYS A 37 8.46 -15.70 -2.93
CA LYS A 37 7.65 -16.36 -1.88
C LYS A 37 6.20 -16.52 -2.36
N PRO A 38 5.91 -17.54 -3.20
CA PRO A 38 4.54 -17.85 -3.60
C PRO A 38 3.64 -18.04 -2.36
N GLY A 39 2.50 -17.35 -2.34
CA GLY A 39 1.57 -17.34 -1.20
C GLY A 39 1.70 -16.11 -0.29
N LEU A 40 2.77 -15.32 -0.38
CA LEU A 40 2.88 -14.04 0.29
C LEU A 40 1.81 -13.07 -0.25
N LYS A 41 0.93 -12.59 0.62
CA LYS A 41 -0.14 -11.66 0.26
C LYS A 41 0.37 -10.22 0.26
N VAL A 42 0.05 -9.48 -0.80
CA VAL A 42 0.40 -8.08 -0.92
C VAL A 42 -0.86 -7.23 -0.92
N TYR A 43 -0.96 -6.31 0.02
CA TYR A 43 -2.00 -5.29 0.10
C TYR A 43 -1.41 -3.92 -0.21
N ALA A 44 -2.25 -3.00 -0.67
CA ALA A 44 -1.89 -1.61 -0.79
C ALA A 44 -2.71 -0.74 0.16
N GLY A 45 -2.08 0.31 0.70
CA GLY A 45 -2.78 1.42 1.34
C GLY A 45 -2.89 2.59 0.38
N GLU A 46 -4.06 3.22 0.28
CA GLU A 46 -4.29 4.37 -0.57
C GLU A 46 -5.12 5.44 0.16
N PRO A 47 -4.77 6.75 0.06
CA PRO A 47 -5.59 7.81 0.63
C PRO A 47 -6.94 7.91 -0.07
N GLU A 48 -8.04 8.06 0.67
CA GLU A 48 -9.37 8.34 0.10
C GLU A 48 -9.37 9.59 -0.80
N GLY A 49 -8.53 10.59 -0.45
CA GLY A 49 -8.34 11.82 -1.23
C GLY A 49 -7.44 11.68 -2.48
N ALA A 50 -7.00 10.47 -2.83
CA ALA A 50 -6.20 10.18 -4.02
C ALA A 50 -6.41 8.71 -4.46
N ALA A 51 -7.67 8.28 -4.58
CA ALA A 51 -8.09 6.89 -4.76
C ALA A 51 -8.15 6.46 -6.24
N ASP A 52 -7.13 6.78 -7.02
CA ASP A 52 -7.09 6.44 -8.45
C ASP A 52 -6.80 4.94 -8.71
N ALA A 53 -6.05 4.29 -7.84
CA ALA A 53 -5.75 2.87 -8.02
C ALA A 53 -6.97 1.98 -7.78
N VAL A 54 -7.78 2.26 -6.74
CA VAL A 54 -9.05 1.54 -6.52
C VAL A 54 -9.99 1.72 -7.71
N LEU A 55 -10.15 2.96 -8.20
CA LEU A 55 -10.99 3.25 -9.37
C LEU A 55 -10.47 2.53 -10.61
N SER A 56 -9.17 2.52 -10.83
CA SER A 56 -8.53 1.86 -11.97
C SER A 56 -8.74 0.34 -11.95
N ILE A 57 -8.62 -0.29 -10.77
CA ILE A 57 -8.89 -1.72 -10.63
C ILE A 57 -10.36 -2.05 -10.92
N GLN A 58 -11.28 -1.24 -10.40
CA GLN A 58 -12.72 -1.45 -10.59
C GLN A 58 -13.16 -1.30 -12.03
N SER A 59 -12.61 -0.30 -12.75
CA SER A 59 -12.95 -0.04 -14.16
C SER A 59 -12.17 -0.91 -15.15
N GLY A 60 -11.05 -1.48 -14.72
CA GLY A 60 -10.11 -2.19 -15.60
C GLY A 60 -9.26 -1.29 -16.50
N LYS A 61 -9.26 0.02 -16.25
CA LYS A 61 -8.51 1.04 -17.00
C LYS A 61 -7.83 2.00 -16.05
N VAL A 62 -6.79 2.69 -16.53
CA VAL A 62 -6.18 3.76 -15.76
C VAL A 62 -7.16 4.90 -15.59
N GLU A 63 -7.59 5.13 -14.37
CA GLU A 63 -8.46 6.24 -13.97
C GLU A 63 -7.67 7.29 -13.20
N LYS A 64 -8.19 8.51 -13.18
CA LYS A 64 -7.67 9.58 -12.33
C LYS A 64 -8.60 9.79 -11.16
N ALA A 65 -8.05 10.09 -9.99
CA ALA A 65 -8.87 10.51 -8.87
C ALA A 65 -9.69 11.76 -9.26
N PRO A 66 -11.01 11.81 -8.97
CA PRO A 66 -11.87 12.92 -9.36
C PRO A 66 -11.49 14.24 -8.68
N PHE A 67 -10.89 14.15 -7.53
CA PHE A 67 -10.23 15.25 -6.82
C PHE A 67 -9.02 14.69 -6.08
N VAL A 68 -8.05 15.55 -5.82
CA VAL A 68 -6.84 15.16 -5.12
C VAL A 68 -6.66 16.09 -3.93
N ASN A 69 -6.76 15.51 -2.72
CA ASN A 69 -6.62 16.24 -1.45
C ASN A 69 -6.11 15.29 -0.38
N THR A 70 -4.79 15.18 -0.26
CA THR A 70 -4.14 14.36 0.77
C THR A 70 -2.82 14.98 1.19
N ILE A 71 -2.45 14.78 2.48
CA ILE A 71 -1.10 15.11 2.99
C ILE A 71 -0.04 14.11 2.52
N ALA A 72 -0.45 12.96 2.00
CA ALA A 72 0.45 11.93 1.45
C ALA A 72 0.89 12.33 0.03
N ASP A 73 1.70 13.40 -0.07
CA ASP A 73 2.12 14.02 -1.32
C ASP A 73 2.89 13.07 -2.26
N GLY A 74 3.62 12.10 -1.73
CA GLY A 74 4.28 11.05 -2.51
C GLY A 74 3.31 10.10 -3.22
N LEU A 75 2.00 10.16 -2.91
CA LEU A 75 0.96 9.33 -3.52
C LEU A 75 0.04 10.11 -4.47
N LEU A 76 0.40 11.35 -4.80
CA LEU A 76 -0.33 12.20 -5.77
C LEU A 76 0.02 11.85 -7.24
N THR A 77 0.06 10.57 -7.54
CA THR A 77 0.48 10.05 -8.85
C THR A 77 -0.55 9.04 -9.34
N THR A 78 -0.69 8.94 -10.65
CA THR A 78 -1.62 8.00 -11.30
C THR A 78 -0.88 6.75 -11.74
N LEU A 79 -1.55 5.59 -11.72
CA LEU A 79 -1.02 4.35 -12.27
C LEU A 79 -0.71 4.49 -13.77
N SER A 80 0.22 3.66 -14.25
CA SER A 80 0.37 3.40 -15.69
C SER A 80 -0.36 2.10 -16.07
N GLU A 81 -0.63 1.90 -17.36
CA GLU A 81 -1.23 0.66 -17.86
C GLU A 81 -0.42 -0.57 -17.40
N ARG A 82 0.90 -0.50 -17.49
CA ARG A 82 1.80 -1.58 -17.06
C ARG A 82 1.67 -1.87 -15.57
N THR A 83 1.65 -0.84 -14.72
CA THR A 83 1.55 -1.05 -13.26
C THR A 83 0.16 -1.56 -12.88
N LEU A 84 -0.90 -1.07 -13.53
CA LEU A 84 -2.26 -1.54 -13.33
C LEU A 84 -2.40 -3.02 -13.65
N GLU A 85 -1.89 -3.48 -14.81
CA GLU A 85 -1.94 -4.88 -15.23
C GLU A 85 -1.30 -5.81 -14.18
N ILE A 86 -0.11 -5.44 -13.68
CA ILE A 86 0.60 -6.22 -12.66
C ILE A 86 -0.18 -6.22 -11.33
N ILE A 87 -0.66 -5.05 -10.91
CA ILE A 87 -1.39 -4.91 -9.65
C ILE A 87 -2.69 -5.72 -9.70
N GLN A 88 -3.46 -5.64 -10.77
CA GLN A 88 -4.68 -6.42 -10.95
C GLN A 88 -4.44 -7.94 -10.89
N ALA A 89 -3.29 -8.40 -11.39
CA ALA A 89 -2.96 -9.82 -11.40
C ALA A 89 -2.48 -10.36 -10.03
N HIS A 90 -1.93 -9.50 -9.16
CA HIS A 90 -1.16 -9.99 -8.02
C HIS A 90 -1.48 -9.32 -6.68
N VAL A 91 -2.14 -8.16 -6.64
CA VAL A 91 -2.53 -7.51 -5.39
C VAL A 91 -3.68 -8.28 -4.73
N SER A 92 -3.63 -8.41 -3.41
CA SER A 92 -4.74 -9.03 -2.67
C SER A 92 -5.92 -8.07 -2.50
N ASP A 93 -5.64 -6.81 -2.18
CA ASP A 93 -6.64 -5.73 -2.09
C ASP A 93 -5.97 -4.37 -1.94
N ILE A 94 -6.74 -3.29 -2.17
CA ILE A 94 -6.35 -1.91 -1.89
C ILE A 94 -7.24 -1.35 -0.79
N LEU A 95 -6.61 -0.91 0.29
CA LEU A 95 -7.28 -0.46 1.51
C LEU A 95 -7.26 1.07 1.58
N LEU A 96 -8.43 1.69 1.52
CA LEU A 96 -8.57 3.14 1.61
C LEU A 96 -8.48 3.63 3.05
N VAL A 97 -7.79 4.73 3.24
CA VAL A 97 -7.63 5.41 4.53
C VAL A 97 -7.93 6.90 4.42
N SER A 98 -8.53 7.44 5.46
CA SER A 98 -8.81 8.87 5.59
C SER A 98 -7.56 9.65 6.01
N GLU A 99 -7.61 10.97 5.83
CA GLU A 99 -6.54 11.89 6.28
C GLU A 99 -6.29 11.82 7.79
N ASP A 100 -7.33 11.65 8.59
CA ASP A 100 -7.20 11.56 10.05
C ASP A 100 -6.56 10.25 10.48
N GLU A 101 -6.84 9.14 9.79
CA GLU A 101 -6.17 7.85 10.00
C GLU A 101 -4.69 7.93 9.64
N ILE A 102 -4.34 8.62 8.54
CA ILE A 102 -2.94 8.86 8.15
C ILE A 102 -2.20 9.67 9.21
N LYS A 103 -2.79 10.79 9.67
CA LYS A 103 -2.22 11.63 10.73
C LYS A 103 -2.04 10.86 12.04
N ALA A 104 -3.03 10.04 12.42
CA ALA A 104 -2.95 9.22 13.62
C ALA A 104 -1.82 8.19 13.53
N ALA A 105 -1.68 7.51 12.39
CA ALA A 105 -0.60 6.55 12.14
C ALA A 105 0.78 7.25 12.14
N LEU A 106 0.91 8.40 11.48
CA LEU A 106 2.13 9.22 11.46
C LEU A 106 2.57 9.61 12.89
N ARG A 107 1.61 10.11 13.68
CA ARG A 107 1.84 10.46 15.08
C ARG A 107 2.28 9.25 15.91
N LEU A 108 1.63 8.10 15.72
CA LEU A 108 1.98 6.87 16.43
C LEU A 108 3.41 6.43 16.15
N VAL A 109 3.86 6.47 14.88
CA VAL A 109 5.25 6.16 14.51
C VAL A 109 6.21 7.11 15.19
N TYR A 110 5.96 8.42 15.13
CA TYR A 110 6.80 9.42 15.77
C TYR A 110 6.88 9.21 17.30
N GLU A 111 5.72 9.02 17.97
CA GLU A 111 5.66 8.90 19.43
C GLU A 111 6.22 7.57 19.95
N ARG A 112 6.06 6.47 19.22
CA ARG A 112 6.43 5.12 19.69
C ARG A 112 7.79 4.66 19.19
N MET A 113 8.07 4.89 17.91
CA MET A 113 9.31 4.44 17.28
C MET A 113 10.42 5.49 17.33
N LYS A 114 10.09 6.78 17.60
CA LYS A 114 11.03 7.90 17.63
C LYS A 114 11.75 8.11 16.30
N ILE A 115 11.11 7.77 15.20
CA ILE A 115 11.61 8.01 13.83
C ILE A 115 10.71 9.00 13.12
N ILE A 116 11.28 9.74 12.19
CA ILE A 116 10.56 10.67 11.32
C ILE A 116 10.33 9.99 9.98
N ILE A 117 9.07 9.93 9.55
CA ILE A 117 8.66 9.44 8.24
C ILE A 117 7.79 10.49 7.55
N GLU A 118 7.70 10.42 6.22
CA GLU A 118 6.74 11.24 5.47
C GLU A 118 5.32 10.67 5.58
N PRO A 119 4.27 11.48 5.36
CA PRO A 119 2.88 11.03 5.46
C PRO A 119 2.56 9.82 4.56
N SER A 120 3.14 9.75 3.37
CA SER A 120 2.97 8.62 2.45
C SER A 120 3.42 7.28 3.05
N CYS A 121 4.46 7.28 3.88
CA CYS A 121 4.93 6.10 4.60
C CYS A 121 3.98 5.66 5.72
N ALA A 122 3.13 6.56 6.24
CA ALA A 122 2.16 6.23 7.27
C ALA A 122 0.89 5.55 6.73
N VAL A 123 0.61 5.68 5.44
CA VAL A 123 -0.58 5.14 4.78
C VAL A 123 -0.72 3.62 4.96
N PRO A 124 0.32 2.79 4.74
CA PRO A 124 0.23 1.35 4.99
C PRO A 124 -0.09 1.01 6.44
N LEU A 125 0.53 1.71 7.41
CA LEU A 125 0.22 1.51 8.82
C LEU A 125 -1.22 1.89 9.16
N ALA A 126 -1.71 3.01 8.63
CA ALA A 126 -3.11 3.41 8.79
C ALA A 126 -4.06 2.34 8.25
N ALA A 127 -3.75 1.77 7.08
CA ALA A 127 -4.52 0.70 6.46
C ALA A 127 -4.56 -0.56 7.35
N VAL A 128 -3.45 -0.95 7.94
CA VAL A 128 -3.38 -2.09 8.87
C VAL A 128 -4.21 -1.81 10.13
N LEU A 129 -4.07 -0.63 10.74
CA LEU A 129 -4.79 -0.26 11.97
C LEU A 129 -6.30 -0.21 11.75
N LYS A 130 -6.75 0.38 10.64
CA LYS A 130 -8.17 0.45 10.26
C LYS A 130 -8.78 -0.93 10.04
N ASN A 131 -8.02 -1.83 9.43
CA ASN A 131 -8.47 -3.16 9.04
C ASN A 131 -7.87 -4.27 9.92
N ALA A 132 -7.66 -4.01 11.21
CA ALA A 132 -7.01 -4.93 12.13
C ALA A 132 -7.63 -6.35 12.13
N ASP A 133 -8.95 -6.46 11.92
CA ASP A 133 -9.63 -7.75 11.86
C ASP A 133 -9.22 -8.60 10.64
N LEU A 134 -8.86 -7.97 9.52
CA LEU A 134 -8.33 -8.64 8.33
C LEU A 134 -6.97 -9.31 8.62
N PHE A 135 -6.19 -8.70 9.51
CA PHE A 135 -4.83 -9.12 9.84
C PHE A 135 -4.71 -9.94 11.12
N LYS A 136 -5.78 -10.07 11.93
CA LYS A 136 -5.76 -10.81 13.22
C LYS A 136 -5.42 -12.30 13.09
N ARG A 137 -5.57 -12.92 11.93
CA ARG A 137 -5.22 -14.33 11.71
C ARG A 137 -3.72 -14.58 11.48
N CYS A 138 -2.92 -13.51 11.51
CA CYS A 138 -1.49 -13.55 11.25
C CYS A 138 -0.65 -13.43 12.55
N PHE A 139 -1.33 -13.42 13.73
CA PHE A 139 -0.69 -13.35 15.05
C PHE A 139 -1.10 -14.52 15.91
#